data_f89f318ca7c4e3c9f9095eb50b03347a
#
_entry.id   f89f318ca7c4e3c9f9095eb50b03347a
#
_cell.length_a   1.000
_cell.length_b   1.000
_cell.length_c   1.000
_cell.angle_alpha   90.00
_cell.angle_beta   90.00
_cell.angle_gamma   90.00
#
_symmetry.space_group_name_H-M   'P 1'
#
loop_
_entity.id
_entity.type
_entity.pdbx_description
1 polymer ?
#
loop_
_entity_poly.entity_id
_entity_poly.type
_entity_poly.pdbx_seq_one_letter_code
_entity_poly.pdbx_strand_id
1 'polypeptide(L)'
;PLPPSLPSLPAWRRCRASTCSQGCCLAAVGSRRCTTPPRSPHECASRATSAGSASTPRRSSSCSRPPSIRTTLKLGWAAGKVFEEEGIKAIVIGKDTRISGYMLETALQSGIIAAGMDVRLVGPMPTPAVSYLASSFKNQAGVVISASHNSYEDNGIKFFGDDGKKISDELEERIEKKLSEEIVVVSAKKLGKAARISDASGRYIEFCKSCLQRNINFNQLKIVLDVANGAAYDVAPKVFKELGAEIIVLSNQPDGTNINKNCGSTDIKLLQKEVIKNKADFGIAFDGDGDRLIFVDENAIELNGDDILYVLARDKFENQITLGSKGIVGTIMTNKGLEISLTKMGVDLIRTDVGDRHVLQKLEELNWDLGGEQSGHIISLDSSNSGDAIIAAIKFLEAYVCSDLPMKDLLNPLVKYPQILVNLKTDNPEKILKSKSFKKLVN
;
A
#
# COMPACT_ATOMS: atom_id res chain seq x y z
N PRO A 1 -8.85 46.31 33.02
CA PRO A 1 -8.29 46.63 31.73
C PRO A 1 -7.98 45.33 30.98
N LEU A 2 -8.70 45.11 29.90
CA LEU A 2 -8.48 44.01 28.98
C LEU A 2 -7.28 44.32 28.05
N PRO A 3 -6.44 43.35 27.66
CA PRO A 3 -5.38 43.57 26.69
C PRO A 3 -5.95 43.66 25.28
N PRO A 4 -5.21 44.28 24.32
CA PRO A 4 -5.71 44.63 23.01
C PRO A 4 -5.86 43.42 22.07
N SER A 5 -6.84 43.54 21.18
CA SER A 5 -7.23 42.60 20.14
C SER A 5 -6.09 42.22 19.18
N LEU A 6 -5.93 40.94 18.90
CA LEU A 6 -5.05 40.37 17.88
C LEU A 6 -5.54 40.70 16.47
N PRO A 7 -4.64 40.94 15.51
CA PRO A 7 -5.01 41.21 14.12
C PRO A 7 -5.55 39.98 13.41
N SER A 8 -6.55 40.22 12.53
CA SER A 8 -7.21 39.26 11.67
C SER A 8 -6.23 38.56 10.71
N LEU A 9 -6.20 37.25 10.71
CA LEU A 9 -5.44 36.39 9.80
C LEU A 9 -6.09 36.41 8.39
N PRO A 10 -5.27 36.41 7.33
CA PRO A 10 -5.77 36.38 5.97
C PRO A 10 -6.41 35.04 5.59
N ALA A 11 -7.48 35.11 4.81
CA ALA A 11 -8.25 33.99 4.31
C ALA A 11 -7.39 33.00 3.50
N TRP A 12 -7.31 31.76 3.96
CA TRP A 12 -6.71 30.64 3.22
C TRP A 12 -7.62 30.21 2.10
N ARG A 13 -7.15 30.38 0.87
CA ARG A 13 -7.81 29.81 -0.31
C ARG A 13 -7.63 28.28 -0.31
N ARG A 14 -8.71 27.62 -0.63
CA ARG A 14 -8.88 26.18 -0.73
C ARG A 14 -7.87 25.58 -1.73
N CYS A 15 -7.04 24.64 -1.27
CA CYS A 15 -6.51 23.59 -2.12
C CYS A 15 -7.59 22.49 -2.20
N ARG A 16 -8.23 22.33 -3.33
CA ARG A 16 -9.05 21.13 -3.58
C ARG A 16 -8.10 19.93 -3.63
N ALA A 17 -8.38 18.91 -2.86
CA ALA A 17 -7.78 17.59 -3.03
C ALA A 17 -8.10 17.13 -4.46
N SER A 18 -7.08 16.88 -5.24
CA SER A 18 -7.25 16.20 -6.52
C SER A 18 -7.22 14.72 -6.22
N THR A 19 -8.26 14.02 -6.63
CA THR A 19 -8.36 12.57 -6.58
C THR A 19 -7.12 11.95 -7.20
N CYS A 20 -6.32 11.28 -6.39
CA CYS A 20 -5.27 10.41 -6.87
C CYS A 20 -5.90 9.06 -7.18
N SER A 21 -5.78 8.59 -8.40
CA SER A 21 -6.28 7.30 -8.88
C SER A 21 -5.54 6.08 -8.27
N GLN A 22 -4.78 6.27 -7.23
CA GLN A 22 -4.08 5.22 -6.50
C GLN A 22 -4.53 5.24 -5.04
N GLY A 23 -5.59 4.54 -4.76
CA GLY A 23 -6.14 4.19 -3.45
C GLY A 23 -6.02 5.24 -2.35
N CYS A 24 -7.10 5.51 -1.66
CA CYS A 24 -7.24 6.36 -0.46
C CYS A 24 -5.95 6.85 0.19
N CYS A 25 -5.25 7.76 -0.43
CA CYS A 25 -4.17 8.46 0.22
C CYS A 25 -4.52 9.94 0.22
N LEU A 26 -4.95 10.48 1.35
CA LEU A 26 -4.83 11.92 1.61
C LEU A 26 -3.34 12.20 1.76
N ALA A 27 -2.65 12.28 0.61
CA ALA A 27 -1.20 12.36 0.56
C ALA A 27 -0.71 13.78 0.70
N ALA A 28 0.25 13.97 1.58
CA ALA A 28 1.25 15.01 1.45
C ALA A 28 2.40 14.45 0.61
N VAL A 29 2.55 14.92 -0.61
CA VAL A 29 3.45 14.35 -1.64
C VAL A 29 4.83 15.00 -1.61
N GLY A 30 5.84 14.20 -1.83
CA GLY A 30 7.27 14.40 -1.78
C GLY A 30 7.93 15.50 -2.61
N SER A 31 9.14 15.74 -2.22
CA SER A 31 10.04 16.85 -2.47
C SER A 31 10.43 17.18 -3.92
N ARG A 32 10.41 18.46 -4.28
CA ARG A 32 11.47 19.10 -5.07
C ARG A 32 11.75 20.49 -4.51
N ARG A 33 13.04 20.78 -4.27
CA ARG A 33 13.51 22.10 -3.83
C ARG A 33 13.15 23.15 -4.88
N CYS A 34 12.43 24.17 -4.45
CA CYS A 34 12.22 25.40 -5.21
C CYS A 34 13.39 26.34 -4.88
N THR A 35 14.28 26.60 -5.86
CA THR A 35 15.48 27.43 -5.69
C THR A 35 15.28 28.89 -6.10
N THR A 36 14.05 29.41 -6.13
CA THR A 36 13.79 30.81 -6.42
C THR A 36 12.86 31.41 -5.37
N PRO A 37 13.19 32.60 -4.81
CA PRO A 37 12.33 33.26 -3.85
C PRO A 37 11.07 33.81 -4.55
N PRO A 38 9.93 33.88 -3.83
CA PRO A 38 8.67 34.38 -4.42
C PRO A 38 8.77 35.87 -4.73
N ARG A 39 8.45 36.23 -5.97
CA ARG A 39 8.12 37.60 -6.32
C ARG A 39 6.78 37.99 -5.73
N SER A 40 6.60 39.29 -5.50
CA SER A 40 5.55 39.92 -4.71
C SER A 40 4.09 39.48 -4.99
N PRO A 41 3.16 39.71 -4.05
CA PRO A 41 1.78 39.20 -4.08
C PRO A 41 0.85 39.70 -5.18
N HIS A 42 1.29 40.63 -6.01
CA HIS A 42 0.41 41.29 -7.00
C HIS A 42 0.30 40.62 -8.38
N GLU A 43 1.13 39.63 -8.71
CA GLU A 43 1.11 39.00 -10.03
C GLU A 43 0.22 37.74 -10.15
N CYS A 44 -0.45 37.32 -9.08
CA CYS A 44 -1.31 36.09 -9.08
C CYS A 44 -2.80 36.40 -9.34
N ALA A 45 -3.21 37.64 -9.51
CA ALA A 45 -4.64 38.02 -9.52
C ALA A 45 -5.29 38.15 -10.91
N SER A 46 -4.58 37.95 -12.03
CA SER A 46 -5.12 38.31 -13.36
C SER A 46 -5.37 37.16 -14.34
N ARG A 47 -5.48 35.91 -13.88
CA ARG A 47 -5.88 34.77 -14.76
C ARG A 47 -6.93 33.85 -14.15
N ALA A 48 -8.10 34.39 -13.93
CA ALA A 48 -9.26 33.58 -13.55
C ALA A 48 -10.55 34.13 -14.20
N THR A 49 -10.66 34.00 -15.50
CA THR A 49 -11.96 34.05 -16.21
C THR A 49 -11.82 33.25 -17.51
N SER A 50 -12.27 32.01 -17.50
CA SER A 50 -13.05 31.39 -18.57
C SER A 50 -13.37 29.95 -18.15
N ALA A 51 -14.66 29.70 -17.98
CA ALA A 51 -15.21 28.39 -17.71
C ALA A 51 -15.16 27.54 -18.99
N GLY A 52 -14.70 26.29 -18.87
CA GLY A 52 -14.72 25.29 -19.92
C GLY A 52 -14.47 23.92 -19.31
N SER A 53 -15.51 23.13 -19.26
CA SER A 53 -15.56 21.74 -18.78
C SER A 53 -14.53 20.86 -19.50
N ALA A 54 -13.57 20.29 -18.78
CA ALA A 54 -12.88 19.02 -19.08
C ALA A 54 -12.00 18.64 -17.89
N SER A 55 -12.24 17.48 -17.33
CA SER A 55 -11.48 16.86 -16.26
C SER A 55 -10.09 16.47 -16.75
N THR A 56 -9.07 17.24 -16.37
CA THR A 56 -7.67 16.87 -16.54
C THR A 56 -7.07 16.53 -15.17
N PRO A 57 -6.30 15.43 -15.02
CA PRO A 57 -5.61 15.14 -13.77
C PRO A 57 -4.52 16.20 -13.53
N ARG A 58 -4.72 17.09 -12.58
CA ARG A 58 -3.68 18.02 -12.14
C ARG A 58 -2.68 17.24 -11.27
N ARG A 59 -1.44 17.20 -11.72
CA ARG A 59 -0.32 16.73 -10.90
C ARG A 59 -0.28 17.51 -9.58
N SER A 60 -0.32 16.76 -8.48
CA SER A 60 -0.04 17.27 -7.14
C SER A 60 1.39 17.80 -7.09
N SER A 61 1.56 19.08 -6.78
CA SER A 61 2.85 19.64 -6.38
C SER A 61 3.15 19.10 -4.98
N SER A 62 4.17 18.27 -4.86
CA SER A 62 4.63 17.68 -3.62
C SER A 62 5.13 18.75 -2.66
N CYS A 63 4.49 18.89 -1.53
CA CYS A 63 4.97 19.67 -0.40
C CYS A 63 5.69 18.72 0.56
N SER A 64 6.98 18.90 0.79
CA SER A 64 7.83 18.09 1.68
C SER A 64 7.54 18.28 3.18
N ARG A 65 6.31 18.62 3.53
CA ARG A 65 5.88 18.74 4.93
C ARG A 65 4.78 17.72 5.21
N PRO A 66 4.85 16.99 6.34
CA PRO A 66 3.77 16.11 6.74
C PRO A 66 2.45 16.91 6.86
N PRO A 67 1.29 16.25 6.74
CA PRO A 67 -0.01 16.90 6.94
C PRO A 67 -0.02 17.69 8.25
N SER A 68 -0.67 18.85 8.25
CA SER A 68 -0.72 19.65 9.48
C SER A 68 -1.48 18.89 10.57
N ILE A 69 -1.05 19.02 11.82
CA ILE A 69 -1.73 18.44 13.00
C ILE A 69 -3.22 18.78 12.98
N ARG A 70 -3.55 20.04 12.67
CA ARG A 70 -4.94 20.51 12.58
C ARG A 70 -5.75 19.77 11.52
N THR A 71 -5.17 19.55 10.34
CA THR A 71 -5.82 18.81 9.25
C THR A 71 -6.02 17.35 9.63
N THR A 72 -5.01 16.71 10.23
CA THR A 72 -5.08 15.31 10.67
C THR A 72 -6.10 15.09 11.78
N LEU A 73 -6.14 16.00 12.77
CA LEU A 73 -7.17 15.96 13.82
C LEU A 73 -8.57 16.09 13.23
N LYS A 74 -8.74 17.03 12.28
CA LYS A 74 -10.03 17.24 11.61
C LYS A 74 -10.44 16.03 10.77
N LEU A 75 -9.47 15.38 10.10
CA LEU A 75 -9.69 14.14 9.36
C LEU A 75 -10.15 13.01 10.29
N GLY A 76 -9.52 12.86 11.45
CA GLY A 76 -9.95 11.89 12.46
C GLY A 76 -11.38 12.12 12.93
N TRP A 77 -11.74 13.39 13.18
CA TRP A 77 -13.11 13.74 13.56
C TRP A 77 -14.11 13.47 12.42
N ALA A 78 -13.78 13.85 11.19
CA ALA A 78 -14.64 13.63 10.02
C ALA A 78 -14.87 12.15 9.75
N ALA A 79 -13.79 11.36 9.73
CA ALA A 79 -13.86 9.91 9.58
C ALA A 79 -14.67 9.26 10.71
N GLY A 80 -14.41 9.66 11.95
CA GLY A 80 -15.16 9.17 13.11
C GLY A 80 -16.67 9.40 12.97
N LYS A 81 -17.10 10.58 12.49
CA LYS A 81 -18.51 10.87 12.25
C LYS A 81 -19.12 10.03 11.14
N VAL A 82 -18.43 9.88 10.03
CA VAL A 82 -18.92 9.09 8.90
C VAL A 82 -18.99 7.60 9.26
N PHE A 83 -17.99 7.07 9.93
CA PHE A 83 -18.01 5.68 10.39
C PHE A 83 -19.07 5.42 11.48
N GLU A 84 -19.36 6.40 12.36
CA GLU A 84 -20.47 6.29 13.31
C GLU A 84 -21.82 6.12 12.57
N GLU A 85 -22.03 6.87 11.47
CA GLU A 85 -23.20 6.76 10.60
C GLU A 85 -23.33 5.39 9.93
N GLU A 86 -22.20 4.73 9.61
CA GLU A 86 -22.13 3.36 9.07
C GLU A 86 -22.28 2.25 10.14
N GLY A 87 -22.48 2.61 11.40
CA GLY A 87 -22.64 1.65 12.50
C GLY A 87 -21.33 1.07 13.02
N ILE A 88 -20.17 1.58 12.60
CA ILE A 88 -18.86 1.24 13.14
C ILE A 88 -18.75 1.73 14.58
N LYS A 89 -18.12 0.96 15.45
CA LYS A 89 -18.00 1.25 16.88
C LYS A 89 -16.61 1.66 17.32
N ALA A 90 -15.59 1.21 16.60
CA ALA A 90 -14.21 1.54 16.91
C ALA A 90 -13.36 1.58 15.64
N ILE A 91 -12.23 2.29 15.72
CA ILE A 91 -11.26 2.37 14.63
C ILE A 91 -9.92 1.80 15.11
N VAL A 92 -9.42 0.80 14.40
CA VAL A 92 -8.08 0.26 14.56
C VAL A 92 -7.10 1.18 13.84
N ILE A 93 -6.07 1.69 14.54
CA ILE A 93 -5.05 2.55 13.94
C ILE A 93 -3.70 1.84 14.01
N GLY A 94 -3.12 1.61 12.83
CA GLY A 94 -1.73 1.20 12.65
C GLY A 94 -0.92 2.26 11.91
N LYS A 95 0.39 2.08 11.90
CA LYS A 95 1.33 2.97 11.22
C LYS A 95 2.58 2.19 10.80
N ASP A 96 3.35 2.77 9.88
CA ASP A 96 4.71 2.33 9.64
C ASP A 96 5.68 2.93 10.68
N THR A 97 6.97 2.82 10.43
CA THR A 97 8.01 3.22 11.37
C THR A 97 8.44 4.69 11.26
N ARG A 98 7.82 5.49 10.39
CA ARG A 98 8.15 6.91 10.18
C ARG A 98 7.98 7.71 11.45
N ILE A 99 8.92 8.61 11.74
CA ILE A 99 8.86 9.46 12.93
C ILE A 99 7.61 10.35 12.94
N SER A 100 7.15 10.83 11.79
CA SER A 100 5.93 11.63 11.66
C SER A 100 4.66 10.84 12.02
N GLY A 101 4.68 9.50 11.92
CA GLY A 101 3.57 8.63 12.26
C GLY A 101 3.09 8.78 13.71
N TYR A 102 4.01 9.02 14.66
CA TYR A 102 3.64 9.23 16.08
C TYR A 102 2.79 10.49 16.28
N MET A 103 3.19 11.59 15.63
CA MET A 103 2.45 12.84 15.67
C MET A 103 1.08 12.72 15.01
N LEU A 104 1.04 12.10 13.82
CA LEU A 104 -0.18 11.93 13.03
C LEU A 104 -1.18 10.99 13.72
N GLU A 105 -0.70 9.87 14.30
CA GLU A 105 -1.52 8.95 15.10
C GLU A 105 -2.20 9.67 16.25
N THR A 106 -1.46 10.47 17.02
CA THR A 106 -2.00 11.22 18.16
C THR A 106 -3.07 12.24 17.74
N ALA A 107 -2.82 12.96 16.64
CA ALA A 107 -3.78 13.93 16.12
C ALA A 107 -5.05 13.25 15.58
N LEU A 108 -4.90 12.18 14.81
CA LEU A 108 -6.02 11.40 14.27
C LEU A 108 -6.87 10.80 15.39
N GLN A 109 -6.22 10.15 16.36
CA GLN A 109 -6.86 9.60 17.55
C GLN A 109 -7.70 10.64 18.29
N SER A 110 -7.14 11.82 18.50
CA SER A 110 -7.85 12.90 19.21
C SER A 110 -9.14 13.32 18.48
N GLY A 111 -9.08 13.40 17.15
CA GLY A 111 -10.25 13.69 16.32
C GLY A 111 -11.33 12.61 16.40
N ILE A 112 -10.93 11.35 16.29
CA ILE A 112 -11.84 10.20 16.37
C ILE A 112 -12.54 10.14 17.74
N ILE A 113 -11.80 10.34 18.84
CA ILE A 113 -12.34 10.39 20.20
C ILE A 113 -13.33 11.55 20.37
N ALA A 114 -13.01 12.73 19.81
CA ALA A 114 -13.88 13.90 19.82
C ALA A 114 -15.19 13.68 19.04
N ALA A 115 -15.17 12.80 18.02
CA ALA A 115 -16.36 12.38 17.30
C ALA A 115 -17.24 11.39 18.09
N GLY A 116 -16.73 10.76 19.15
CA GLY A 116 -17.44 9.82 19.99
C GLY A 116 -17.09 8.35 19.76
N MET A 117 -16.07 8.05 18.94
CA MET A 117 -15.68 6.69 18.61
C MET A 117 -14.48 6.21 19.41
N ASP A 118 -14.47 4.91 19.71
CA ASP A 118 -13.33 4.24 20.32
C ASP A 118 -12.17 4.08 19.32
N VAL A 119 -10.96 4.09 19.85
CA VAL A 119 -9.71 3.86 19.10
C VAL A 119 -8.97 2.65 19.64
N ARG A 120 -8.48 1.81 18.73
CA ARG A 120 -7.66 0.63 19.02
C ARG A 120 -6.28 0.83 18.38
N LEU A 121 -5.25 1.08 19.17
CA LEU A 121 -3.89 1.30 18.69
C LEU A 121 -3.13 -0.02 18.58
N VAL A 122 -2.53 -0.29 17.44
CA VAL A 122 -1.72 -1.51 17.23
C VAL A 122 -0.22 -1.21 17.09
N GLY A 123 0.15 0.07 16.94
CA GLY A 123 1.55 0.50 16.76
C GLY A 123 2.07 0.28 15.34
N PRO A 124 3.40 0.14 15.16
CA PRO A 124 3.97 -0.20 13.86
C PRO A 124 3.53 -1.61 13.44
N MET A 125 2.74 -1.69 12.38
CA MET A 125 2.18 -2.93 11.83
C MET A 125 2.01 -2.79 10.32
N PRO A 126 2.20 -3.86 9.53
CA PRO A 126 1.92 -3.86 8.11
C PRO A 126 0.51 -3.36 7.77
N THR A 127 0.38 -2.68 6.63
CA THR A 127 -0.93 -2.26 6.12
C THR A 127 -1.94 -3.41 6.05
N PRO A 128 -1.60 -4.59 5.49
CA PRO A 128 -2.52 -5.74 5.50
C PRO A 128 -2.86 -6.27 6.90
N ALA A 129 -1.98 -6.10 7.87
CA ALA A 129 -2.29 -6.49 9.25
C ALA A 129 -3.43 -5.65 9.85
N VAL A 130 -3.47 -4.35 9.54
CA VAL A 130 -4.57 -3.47 9.98
C VAL A 130 -5.87 -3.82 9.25
N SER A 131 -5.81 -4.12 7.96
CA SER A 131 -6.93 -4.63 7.16
C SER A 131 -7.52 -5.91 7.80
N TYR A 132 -6.65 -6.89 8.09
CA TYR A 132 -7.05 -8.12 8.76
C TYR A 132 -7.66 -7.89 10.15
N LEU A 133 -7.03 -7.06 10.98
CA LEU A 133 -7.53 -6.78 12.32
C LEU A 133 -8.89 -6.06 12.29
N ALA A 134 -9.09 -5.11 11.36
CA ALA A 134 -10.37 -4.45 11.16
C ALA A 134 -11.48 -5.46 10.84
N SER A 135 -11.24 -6.38 9.91
CA SER A 135 -12.22 -7.42 9.55
C SER A 135 -12.41 -8.50 10.61
N SER A 136 -11.36 -8.79 11.40
CA SER A 136 -11.44 -9.81 12.46
C SER A 136 -12.23 -9.36 13.70
N PHE A 137 -12.36 -8.04 13.90
CA PHE A 137 -13.15 -7.46 14.99
C PHE A 137 -14.49 -6.99 14.47
N LYS A 138 -15.56 -7.40 15.10
CA LYS A 138 -16.92 -7.02 14.68
C LYS A 138 -17.14 -5.51 14.75
N ASN A 139 -17.63 -4.91 13.65
CA ASN A 139 -17.99 -3.48 13.53
C ASN A 139 -16.79 -2.54 13.83
N GLN A 140 -15.60 -2.86 13.32
CA GLN A 140 -14.44 -1.99 13.45
C GLN A 140 -13.88 -1.64 12.06
N ALA A 141 -13.56 -0.38 11.86
CA ALA A 141 -12.85 0.10 10.68
C ALA A 141 -11.34 0.13 10.94
N GLY A 142 -10.54 0.21 9.89
CA GLY A 142 -9.10 0.30 9.96
C GLY A 142 -8.56 1.63 9.43
N VAL A 143 -7.48 2.12 10.02
CA VAL A 143 -6.72 3.27 9.49
C VAL A 143 -5.23 2.97 9.58
N VAL A 144 -4.52 3.22 8.47
CA VAL A 144 -3.07 3.08 8.41
C VAL A 144 -2.43 4.41 8.07
N ILE A 145 -1.40 4.75 8.82
CA ILE A 145 -0.58 5.96 8.60
C ILE A 145 0.73 5.50 7.96
N SER A 146 0.83 5.63 6.64
CA SER A 146 2.01 5.24 5.86
C SER A 146 2.01 5.87 4.47
N ALA A 147 3.20 6.06 3.90
CA ALA A 147 3.41 6.39 2.49
C ALA A 147 4.13 5.24 1.74
N SER A 148 3.93 3.99 2.19
CA SER A 148 4.45 2.77 1.56
C SER A 148 5.96 2.86 1.27
N HIS A 149 6.36 2.73 0.02
CA HIS A 149 7.74 2.70 -0.44
C HIS A 149 8.46 4.06 -0.54
N ASN A 150 7.77 5.17 -0.24
CA ASN A 150 8.37 6.51 -0.27
C ASN A 150 9.38 6.72 0.86
N SER A 151 10.19 7.79 0.74
CA SER A 151 11.11 8.23 1.80
C SER A 151 10.36 8.64 3.07
N TYR A 152 11.08 8.76 4.19
CA TYR A 152 10.48 9.02 5.50
C TYR A 152 9.79 10.40 5.61
N GLU A 153 10.15 11.36 4.75
CA GLU A 153 9.56 12.70 4.75
C GLU A 153 8.09 12.69 4.30
N ASP A 154 7.72 11.72 3.47
CA ASP A 154 6.35 11.56 3.00
C ASP A 154 5.51 10.79 4.01
N ASN A 155 4.21 11.06 4.01
CA ASN A 155 3.25 10.27 4.77
C ASN A 155 1.89 10.28 4.09
N GLY A 156 1.04 9.32 4.45
CA GLY A 156 -0.32 9.17 3.94
C GLY A 156 -1.23 8.53 4.98
N ILE A 157 -2.52 8.55 4.72
CA ILE A 157 -3.53 7.90 5.56
C ILE A 157 -4.44 7.09 4.66
N LYS A 158 -4.56 5.79 4.94
CA LYS A 158 -5.41 4.83 4.22
C LYS A 158 -6.54 4.39 5.16
N PHE A 159 -7.77 4.29 4.63
CA PHE A 159 -8.93 3.84 5.38
C PHE A 159 -9.41 2.48 4.89
N PHE A 160 -9.89 1.66 5.82
CA PHE A 160 -10.44 0.33 5.57
C PHE A 160 -11.80 0.20 6.28
N GLY A 161 -12.74 -0.47 5.62
CA GLY A 161 -14.03 -0.83 6.19
C GLY A 161 -13.93 -1.96 7.22
N ASP A 162 -15.05 -2.36 7.76
CA ASP A 162 -15.16 -3.50 8.68
C ASP A 162 -15.05 -4.87 7.98
N ASP A 163 -15.05 -4.87 6.66
CA ASP A 163 -14.70 -5.99 5.81
C ASP A 163 -13.17 -6.12 5.55
N GLY A 164 -12.38 -5.16 6.02
CA GLY A 164 -10.94 -5.08 5.80
C GLY A 164 -10.55 -4.56 4.40
N LYS A 165 -11.48 -4.20 3.56
CA LYS A 165 -11.21 -3.62 2.24
C LYS A 165 -11.04 -2.11 2.34
N LYS A 166 -10.35 -1.51 1.39
CA LYS A 166 -10.33 -0.04 1.27
C LYS A 166 -11.74 0.50 1.12
N ILE A 167 -12.03 1.61 1.79
CA ILE A 167 -13.35 2.23 1.72
C ILE A 167 -13.71 2.65 0.29
N SER A 168 -15.02 2.69 -0.03
CA SER A 168 -15.51 3.10 -1.32
C SER A 168 -15.29 4.59 -1.59
N ASP A 169 -15.29 4.99 -2.87
CA ASP A 169 -15.22 6.41 -3.27
C ASP A 169 -16.30 7.25 -2.63
N GLU A 170 -17.52 6.70 -2.51
CA GLU A 170 -18.64 7.38 -1.87
C GLU A 170 -18.34 7.69 -0.39
N LEU A 171 -17.75 6.73 0.32
CA LEU A 171 -17.40 6.93 1.73
C LEU A 171 -16.27 7.94 1.88
N GLU A 172 -15.27 7.92 0.96
CA GLU A 172 -14.21 8.92 0.89
C GLU A 172 -14.79 10.33 0.67
N GLU A 173 -15.67 10.49 -0.31
CA GLU A 173 -16.31 11.77 -0.60
C GLU A 173 -17.12 12.30 0.59
N ARG A 174 -17.79 11.42 1.35
CA ARG A 174 -18.47 11.80 2.58
C ARG A 174 -17.51 12.31 3.65
N ILE A 175 -16.36 11.63 3.83
CA ILE A 175 -15.31 12.08 4.76
C ILE A 175 -14.73 13.42 4.30
N GLU A 176 -14.44 13.59 3.02
CA GLU A 176 -13.93 14.86 2.46
C GLU A 176 -14.95 16.01 2.63
N LYS A 177 -16.21 15.74 2.40
CA LYS A 177 -17.27 16.74 2.62
C LYS A 177 -17.32 17.15 4.09
N LYS A 178 -17.23 16.18 5.00
CA LYS A 178 -17.21 16.41 6.46
C LYS A 178 -16.01 17.25 6.89
N LEU A 179 -14.87 17.19 6.19
CA LEU A 179 -13.72 18.05 6.40
C LEU A 179 -14.03 19.56 6.20
N SER A 180 -15.10 19.93 5.53
CA SER A 180 -15.50 21.34 5.39
C SER A 180 -16.21 21.88 6.63
N GLU A 181 -16.79 21.02 7.46
CA GLU A 181 -17.55 21.39 8.65
C GLU A 181 -16.64 21.78 9.81
N GLU A 182 -17.16 22.47 10.83
CA GLU A 182 -16.43 22.73 12.08
C GLU A 182 -16.46 21.49 12.97
N ILE A 183 -15.36 21.30 13.74
CA ILE A 183 -15.28 20.22 14.71
C ILE A 183 -16.27 20.49 15.84
N VAL A 184 -17.22 19.59 16.01
CA VAL A 184 -18.14 19.57 17.14
C VAL A 184 -17.78 18.37 18.02
N VAL A 185 -17.29 18.65 19.23
CA VAL A 185 -16.95 17.61 20.20
C VAL A 185 -18.25 17.11 20.85
N VAL A 186 -18.42 15.80 20.92
CA VAL A 186 -19.58 15.20 21.60
C VAL A 186 -19.54 15.48 23.10
N SER A 187 -20.68 15.29 23.80
CA SER A 187 -20.71 15.47 25.28
C SER A 187 -19.73 14.54 25.98
N ALA A 188 -19.23 14.91 27.13
CA ALA A 188 -18.22 14.14 27.88
C ALA A 188 -18.61 12.67 28.14
N LYS A 189 -19.90 12.37 28.28
CA LYS A 189 -20.42 11.00 28.43
C LYS A 189 -20.30 10.15 27.13
N LYS A 190 -20.18 10.79 25.96
CA LYS A 190 -20.13 10.15 24.65
C LYS A 190 -18.73 10.15 24.04
N LEU A 191 -17.71 10.69 24.73
CA LEU A 191 -16.34 10.64 24.23
C LEU A 191 -15.87 9.20 24.09
N GLY A 192 -15.19 8.90 22.98
CA GLY A 192 -14.57 7.61 22.76
C GLY A 192 -13.37 7.38 23.70
N LYS A 193 -12.88 6.15 23.74
CA LYS A 193 -11.71 5.74 24.52
C LYS A 193 -10.64 5.17 23.62
N ALA A 194 -9.38 5.51 23.89
CA ALA A 194 -8.24 4.84 23.27
C ALA A 194 -7.76 3.68 24.12
N ALA A 195 -7.48 2.57 23.47
CA ALA A 195 -6.85 1.41 24.09
C ALA A 195 -5.81 0.80 23.14
N ARG A 196 -4.75 0.20 23.68
CA ARG A 196 -3.77 -0.55 22.88
C ARG A 196 -4.17 -2.02 22.81
N ILE A 197 -4.08 -2.61 21.62
CA ILE A 197 -4.21 -4.06 21.43
C ILE A 197 -2.80 -4.65 21.55
N SER A 198 -2.51 -5.28 22.69
CA SER A 198 -1.16 -5.79 23.00
C SER A 198 -0.81 -7.08 22.24
N ASP A 199 -1.82 -7.84 21.81
CA ASP A 199 -1.69 -9.12 21.09
C ASP A 199 -1.88 -9.00 19.56
N ALA A 200 -1.94 -7.76 19.03
CA ALA A 200 -2.15 -7.51 17.60
C ALA A 200 -1.11 -8.21 16.71
N SER A 201 0.16 -8.12 17.08
CA SER A 201 1.27 -8.79 16.36
C SER A 201 1.09 -10.31 16.34
N GLY A 202 0.80 -10.93 17.48
CA GLY A 202 0.58 -12.39 17.57
C GLY A 202 -0.62 -12.85 16.73
N ARG A 203 -1.74 -12.10 16.75
CA ARG A 203 -2.91 -12.41 15.92
C ARG A 203 -2.58 -12.43 14.45
N TYR A 204 -1.83 -11.41 13.97
CA TYR A 204 -1.47 -11.33 12.57
C TYR A 204 -0.43 -12.39 12.18
N ILE A 205 0.54 -12.71 13.05
CA ILE A 205 1.50 -13.81 12.83
C ILE A 205 0.75 -15.15 12.66
N GLU A 206 -0.18 -15.47 13.56
CA GLU A 206 -0.98 -16.69 13.44
C GLU A 206 -1.84 -16.71 12.18
N PHE A 207 -2.42 -15.57 11.81
CA PHE A 207 -3.17 -15.45 10.57
C PHE A 207 -2.28 -15.72 9.34
N CYS A 208 -1.11 -15.09 9.24
CA CYS A 208 -0.19 -15.35 8.13
C CYS A 208 0.20 -16.83 8.05
N LYS A 209 0.53 -17.47 9.18
CA LYS A 209 0.88 -18.89 9.24
C LYS A 209 -0.28 -19.78 8.80
N SER A 210 -1.52 -19.41 9.14
CA SER A 210 -2.71 -20.18 8.75
C SER A 210 -2.98 -20.15 7.24
N CYS A 211 -2.35 -19.22 6.50
CA CYS A 211 -2.44 -19.16 5.04
C CYS A 211 -1.56 -20.20 4.32
N LEU A 212 -0.69 -20.89 5.03
CA LEU A 212 0.00 -22.09 4.53
C LEU A 212 -1.01 -23.24 4.47
N GLN A 213 -1.40 -23.60 3.24
CA GLN A 213 -2.53 -24.52 3.03
C GLN A 213 -2.11 -26.00 3.06
N ARG A 214 -0.85 -26.29 2.70
CA ARG A 214 -0.32 -27.65 2.63
C ARG A 214 0.43 -28.00 3.91
N ASN A 215 0.46 -29.30 4.23
CA ASN A 215 1.20 -29.78 5.40
C ASN A 215 2.70 -29.84 5.10
N ILE A 216 3.31 -28.69 4.95
CA ILE A 216 4.74 -28.49 4.72
C ILE A 216 5.30 -27.51 5.77
N ASN A 217 6.61 -27.39 5.81
CA ASN A 217 7.34 -26.37 6.56
C ASN A 217 8.52 -25.87 5.71
N PHE A 218 9.18 -24.82 6.17
CA PHE A 218 10.33 -24.23 5.49
C PHE A 218 11.68 -24.59 6.11
N ASN A 219 11.77 -25.70 6.85
CA ASN A 219 12.99 -26.10 7.57
C ASN A 219 14.23 -26.27 6.69
N GLN A 220 14.05 -26.49 5.38
CA GLN A 220 15.14 -26.67 4.44
C GLN A 220 15.54 -25.36 3.75
N LEU A 221 14.82 -24.26 4.01
CA LEU A 221 15.05 -22.97 3.36
C LEU A 221 15.86 -22.04 4.25
N LYS A 222 16.90 -21.48 3.68
CA LYS A 222 17.65 -20.35 4.22
C LYS A 222 17.27 -19.07 3.50
N ILE A 223 16.72 -18.12 4.23
CA ILE A 223 16.11 -16.91 3.64
C ILE A 223 16.76 -15.66 4.24
N VAL A 224 17.13 -14.72 3.37
CA VAL A 224 17.51 -13.36 3.77
C VAL A 224 16.28 -12.47 3.65
N LEU A 225 15.85 -11.87 4.76
CA LEU A 225 14.71 -10.96 4.81
C LEU A 225 15.19 -9.51 4.90
N ASP A 226 14.86 -8.66 3.93
CA ASP A 226 15.01 -7.21 4.03
C ASP A 226 13.65 -6.59 4.37
N VAL A 227 13.50 -6.15 5.61
CA VAL A 227 12.26 -5.59 6.13
C VAL A 227 12.19 -4.06 6.02
N ALA A 228 13.03 -3.45 5.19
CA ALA A 228 13.01 -2.03 4.80
C ALA A 228 13.07 -1.02 5.97
N ASN A 229 13.48 -1.42 7.18
CA ASN A 229 13.23 -0.67 8.42
C ASN A 229 11.76 -0.24 8.55
N GLY A 230 10.84 -0.99 7.95
CA GLY A 230 9.43 -0.70 7.79
C GLY A 230 8.54 -1.44 8.78
N ALA A 231 7.25 -1.43 8.52
CA ALA A 231 6.22 -1.97 9.40
C ALA A 231 6.29 -3.50 9.61
N ALA A 232 6.90 -4.22 8.66
CA ALA A 232 7.09 -5.67 8.74
C ALA A 232 8.25 -6.11 9.66
N TYR A 233 9.03 -5.17 10.21
CA TYR A 233 10.28 -5.41 10.92
C TYR A 233 10.15 -6.39 12.10
N ASP A 234 9.05 -6.39 12.81
CA ASP A 234 8.78 -7.28 13.95
C ASP A 234 8.09 -8.59 13.55
N VAL A 235 7.09 -8.50 12.64
CA VAL A 235 6.21 -9.64 12.36
C VAL A 235 6.78 -10.59 11.30
N ALA A 236 7.38 -10.09 10.22
CA ALA A 236 7.87 -10.95 9.14
C ALA A 236 8.95 -11.95 9.61
N PRO A 237 9.99 -11.54 10.38
CA PRO A 237 10.97 -12.47 10.89
C PRO A 237 10.37 -13.57 11.76
N LYS A 238 9.36 -13.25 12.58
CA LYS A 238 8.70 -14.23 13.44
C LYS A 238 7.91 -15.24 12.62
N VAL A 239 7.14 -14.79 11.63
CA VAL A 239 6.36 -15.65 10.75
C VAL A 239 7.26 -16.70 10.07
N PHE A 240 8.30 -16.28 9.36
CA PHE A 240 9.15 -17.25 8.64
C PHE A 240 9.95 -18.15 9.57
N LYS A 241 10.39 -17.65 10.73
CA LYS A 241 11.05 -18.47 11.74
C LYS A 241 10.11 -19.52 12.32
N GLU A 242 8.87 -19.18 12.62
CA GLU A 242 7.88 -20.11 13.16
C GLU A 242 7.40 -21.12 12.11
N LEU A 243 7.49 -20.80 10.81
CA LEU A 243 7.29 -21.74 9.71
C LEU A 243 8.52 -22.63 9.45
N GLY A 244 9.62 -22.43 10.20
CA GLY A 244 10.78 -23.31 10.23
C GLY A 244 11.99 -22.80 9.44
N ALA A 245 11.91 -21.71 8.69
CA ALA A 245 13.03 -21.22 7.88
C ALA A 245 14.24 -20.75 8.73
N GLU A 246 15.46 -21.02 8.24
CA GLU A 246 16.66 -20.32 8.71
C GLU A 246 16.65 -18.90 8.14
N ILE A 247 16.58 -17.88 9.01
CA ILE A 247 16.45 -16.49 8.56
C ILE A 247 17.66 -15.63 8.92
N ILE A 248 18.03 -14.74 8.00
CA ILE A 248 18.94 -13.63 8.20
C ILE A 248 18.16 -12.35 7.94
N VAL A 249 18.11 -11.43 8.89
CA VAL A 249 17.29 -10.23 8.78
C VAL A 249 18.15 -9.01 8.52
N LEU A 250 17.79 -8.23 7.51
CA LEU A 250 18.41 -6.96 7.12
C LEU A 250 17.42 -5.82 7.39
N SER A 251 17.97 -4.61 7.56
CA SER A 251 17.18 -3.38 7.69
C SER A 251 16.10 -3.49 8.77
N ASN A 252 16.48 -4.00 9.94
CA ASN A 252 15.57 -4.33 11.05
C ASN A 252 15.77 -3.44 12.28
N GLN A 253 16.27 -2.23 12.10
CA GLN A 253 16.48 -1.26 13.18
C GLN A 253 15.90 0.11 12.80
N PRO A 254 14.57 0.24 12.81
CA PRO A 254 13.92 1.49 12.43
C PRO A 254 14.26 2.61 13.41
N ASP A 255 14.73 3.75 12.91
CA ASP A 255 15.03 4.95 13.68
C ASP A 255 14.03 6.09 13.44
N GLY A 256 13.02 5.84 12.61
CA GLY A 256 12.00 6.82 12.23
C GLY A 256 12.34 7.62 10.97
N THR A 257 13.59 7.54 10.49
CA THR A 257 14.08 8.31 9.32
C THR A 257 14.77 7.43 8.27
N ASN A 258 14.92 6.15 8.54
CA ASN A 258 15.65 5.20 7.68
C ASN A 258 14.75 4.21 6.92
N ILE A 259 13.43 4.33 7.00
CA ILE A 259 12.48 3.49 6.24
C ILE A 259 12.74 3.60 4.73
N ASN A 260 12.83 2.47 4.02
CA ASN A 260 13.11 2.37 2.57
C ASN A 260 14.44 3.02 2.12
N LYS A 261 15.34 3.34 3.04
CA LYS A 261 16.59 4.03 2.69
C LYS A 261 17.66 3.01 2.32
N ASN A 262 17.96 2.91 1.02
CA ASN A 262 18.93 1.95 0.45
C ASN A 262 18.61 0.49 0.84
N CYS A 263 17.34 0.14 0.92
CA CYS A 263 16.85 -1.18 1.31
C CYS A 263 15.41 -1.40 0.85
N GLY A 264 14.90 -2.60 1.09
CA GLY A 264 13.54 -2.99 0.77
C GLY A 264 13.29 -3.21 -0.72
N SER A 265 12.02 -3.34 -1.10
CA SER A 265 11.59 -3.75 -2.45
C SER A 265 11.99 -2.77 -3.57
N THR A 266 12.40 -1.54 -3.24
CA THR A 266 12.82 -0.53 -4.22
C THR A 266 14.33 -0.42 -4.41
N ASP A 267 15.14 -1.04 -3.54
CA ASP A 267 16.62 -1.14 -3.66
C ASP A 267 17.13 -2.46 -3.07
N ILE A 268 17.15 -3.49 -3.89
CA ILE A 268 17.49 -4.87 -3.50
C ILE A 268 19.00 -5.18 -3.51
N LYS A 269 19.88 -4.20 -3.78
CA LYS A 269 21.32 -4.45 -3.94
C LYS A 269 21.96 -5.06 -2.70
N LEU A 270 21.56 -4.59 -1.51
CA LEU A 270 22.05 -5.15 -0.25
C LEU A 270 21.55 -6.59 -0.10
N LEU A 271 20.28 -6.85 -0.39
CA LEU A 271 19.69 -8.17 -0.34
C LEU A 271 20.40 -9.15 -1.27
N GLN A 272 20.62 -8.77 -2.54
CA GLN A 272 21.35 -9.60 -3.53
C GLN A 272 22.74 -9.98 -3.05
N LYS A 273 23.49 -9.02 -2.48
CA LYS A 273 24.83 -9.25 -1.92
C LYS A 273 24.79 -10.25 -0.75
N GLU A 274 23.84 -10.08 0.16
CA GLU A 274 23.76 -10.93 1.36
C GLU A 274 23.22 -12.33 1.02
N VAL A 275 22.35 -12.51 0.00
CA VAL A 275 21.96 -13.82 -0.51
C VAL A 275 23.18 -14.63 -0.95
N ILE A 276 24.01 -14.07 -1.84
CA ILE A 276 25.23 -14.74 -2.33
C ILE A 276 26.21 -15.02 -1.18
N LYS A 277 26.47 -14.03 -0.33
CA LYS A 277 27.42 -14.13 0.78
C LYS A 277 27.05 -15.24 1.75
N ASN A 278 25.77 -15.38 2.05
CA ASN A 278 25.27 -16.35 3.02
C ASN A 278 24.85 -17.68 2.37
N LYS A 279 24.96 -17.81 1.04
CA LYS A 279 24.48 -18.96 0.27
C LYS A 279 23.01 -19.28 0.63
N ALA A 280 22.19 -18.25 0.66
CA ALA A 280 20.77 -18.41 0.95
C ALA A 280 20.01 -18.88 -0.30
N ASP A 281 18.94 -19.63 -0.10
CA ASP A 281 18.08 -20.10 -1.18
C ASP A 281 17.28 -18.94 -1.77
N PHE A 282 16.85 -18.00 -0.90
CA PHE A 282 16.10 -16.82 -1.31
C PHE A 282 16.47 -15.57 -0.52
N GLY A 283 16.31 -14.44 -1.18
CA GLY A 283 16.12 -13.14 -0.56
C GLY A 283 14.67 -12.68 -0.72
N ILE A 284 14.10 -12.04 0.30
CA ILE A 284 12.77 -11.42 0.25
C ILE A 284 12.90 -9.99 0.74
N ALA A 285 12.58 -9.02 -0.12
CA ALA A 285 12.53 -7.61 0.23
C ALA A 285 11.07 -7.15 0.33
N PHE A 286 10.70 -6.58 1.47
CA PHE A 286 9.43 -5.91 1.68
C PHE A 286 9.55 -4.41 1.42
N ASP A 287 8.43 -3.72 1.21
CA ASP A 287 8.41 -2.26 1.27
C ASP A 287 8.05 -1.76 2.67
N GLY A 288 8.01 -0.43 2.83
CA GLY A 288 7.89 0.20 4.15
C GLY A 288 6.62 -0.12 4.93
N ASP A 289 5.52 -0.47 4.28
CA ASP A 289 4.27 -0.86 4.95
C ASP A 289 3.85 -2.31 4.68
N GLY A 290 4.69 -3.09 4.03
CA GLY A 290 4.54 -4.54 3.92
C GLY A 290 3.41 -5.00 3.01
N ASP A 291 3.01 -4.17 2.03
CA ASP A 291 2.02 -4.54 1.02
C ASP A 291 2.65 -4.98 -0.31
N ARG A 292 3.99 -4.85 -0.46
CA ARG A 292 4.78 -5.26 -1.65
C ARG A 292 5.98 -6.09 -1.26
N LEU A 293 6.35 -7.00 -2.18
CA LEU A 293 7.56 -7.79 -2.06
C LEU A 293 8.27 -7.98 -3.40
N ILE A 294 9.58 -8.18 -3.31
CA ILE A 294 10.44 -8.65 -4.39
C ILE A 294 11.23 -9.84 -3.86
N PHE A 295 11.34 -10.90 -4.65
CA PHE A 295 12.24 -12.00 -4.36
C PHE A 295 13.59 -11.85 -5.07
N VAL A 296 14.57 -12.51 -4.51
CA VAL A 296 15.89 -12.72 -5.12
C VAL A 296 16.19 -14.21 -5.01
N ASP A 297 16.58 -14.85 -6.12
CA ASP A 297 16.95 -16.26 -6.12
C ASP A 297 18.39 -16.49 -5.59
N GLU A 298 18.82 -17.75 -5.51
CA GLU A 298 20.13 -18.18 -5.05
C GLU A 298 21.29 -17.59 -5.89
N ASN A 299 21.03 -17.12 -7.10
CA ASN A 299 21.99 -16.51 -8.03
C ASN A 299 21.93 -14.97 -8.00
N ALA A 300 21.23 -14.38 -7.04
CA ALA A 300 20.94 -12.95 -6.94
C ALA A 300 20.14 -12.37 -8.11
N ILE A 301 19.34 -13.18 -8.81
CA ILE A 301 18.43 -12.74 -9.85
C ILE A 301 17.14 -12.22 -9.20
N GLU A 302 16.70 -11.03 -9.63
CA GLU A 302 15.43 -10.44 -9.18
C GLU A 302 14.25 -11.19 -9.77
N LEU A 303 13.31 -11.57 -8.89
CA LEU A 303 11.99 -12.09 -9.22
C LEU A 303 10.95 -11.06 -8.79
N ASN A 304 10.39 -10.36 -9.75
CA ASN A 304 9.40 -9.31 -9.50
C ASN A 304 7.96 -9.85 -9.42
N GLY A 305 6.98 -8.96 -9.30
CA GLY A 305 5.59 -9.36 -9.17
C GLY A 305 5.06 -10.24 -10.33
N ASP A 306 5.58 -10.08 -11.54
CA ASP A 306 5.17 -10.93 -12.67
C ASP A 306 5.68 -12.37 -12.51
N ASP A 307 6.90 -12.58 -11.97
CA ASP A 307 7.42 -13.90 -11.64
C ASP A 307 6.61 -14.57 -10.54
N ILE A 308 6.30 -13.80 -9.50
CA ILE A 308 5.49 -14.27 -8.38
C ILE A 308 4.10 -14.70 -8.86
N LEU A 309 3.43 -13.84 -9.65
CA LEU A 309 2.12 -14.16 -10.24
C LEU A 309 2.17 -15.41 -11.12
N TYR A 310 3.24 -15.59 -11.90
CA TYR A 310 3.41 -16.77 -12.72
C TYR A 310 3.48 -18.05 -11.88
N VAL A 311 4.32 -18.06 -10.83
CA VAL A 311 4.48 -19.22 -9.95
C VAL A 311 3.17 -19.55 -9.23
N LEU A 312 2.50 -18.54 -8.67
CA LEU A 312 1.22 -18.72 -7.98
C LEU A 312 0.11 -19.19 -8.92
N ALA A 313 0.01 -18.62 -10.13
CA ALA A 313 -0.96 -19.05 -11.13
C ALA A 313 -0.71 -20.49 -11.54
N ARG A 314 0.55 -20.83 -11.85
CA ARG A 314 0.94 -22.19 -12.21
C ARG A 314 0.57 -23.20 -11.14
N ASP A 315 0.91 -22.92 -9.88
CA ASP A 315 0.59 -23.79 -8.76
C ASP A 315 -0.92 -24.00 -8.61
N LYS A 316 -1.70 -22.92 -8.65
CA LYS A 316 -3.17 -23.00 -8.53
C LYS A 316 -3.80 -23.83 -9.65
N PHE A 317 -3.40 -23.59 -10.90
CA PHE A 317 -4.02 -24.23 -12.08
C PHE A 317 -3.55 -25.66 -12.31
N GLU A 318 -2.25 -25.98 -12.11
CA GLU A 318 -1.74 -27.33 -12.22
C GLU A 318 -2.27 -28.25 -11.12
N ASN A 319 -2.45 -27.75 -9.91
CA ASN A 319 -2.92 -28.53 -8.77
C ASN A 319 -4.45 -28.45 -8.54
N GLN A 320 -5.19 -27.78 -9.43
CA GLN A 320 -6.66 -27.61 -9.32
C GLN A 320 -7.12 -27.09 -7.94
N ILE A 321 -6.31 -26.27 -7.30
CA ILE A 321 -6.57 -25.77 -5.92
C ILE A 321 -7.80 -24.85 -5.89
N THR A 322 -8.14 -24.23 -7.01
CA THR A 322 -9.33 -23.39 -7.14
C THR A 322 -10.11 -23.74 -8.40
N LEU A 323 -11.29 -24.32 -8.21
CA LEU A 323 -12.23 -24.64 -9.30
C LEU A 323 -12.95 -23.41 -9.90
N GLY A 324 -12.76 -22.20 -9.36
CA GLY A 324 -13.49 -21.00 -9.76
C GLY A 324 -12.75 -20.03 -10.68
N SER A 325 -11.45 -19.92 -10.55
CA SER A 325 -10.68 -18.92 -11.32
C SER A 325 -10.26 -19.44 -12.68
N LYS A 326 -10.63 -18.73 -13.75
CA LYS A 326 -10.17 -19.01 -15.11
C LYS A 326 -8.93 -18.22 -15.49
N GLY A 327 -8.48 -17.32 -14.64
CA GLY A 327 -7.39 -16.43 -14.96
C GLY A 327 -6.87 -15.62 -13.77
N ILE A 328 -6.01 -14.69 -14.08
CA ILE A 328 -5.46 -13.71 -13.12
C ILE A 328 -5.68 -12.29 -13.64
N VAL A 329 -5.64 -11.33 -12.71
CA VAL A 329 -5.71 -9.90 -13.04
C VAL A 329 -4.33 -9.26 -12.88
N GLY A 330 -3.85 -8.64 -13.95
CA GLY A 330 -2.65 -7.79 -13.95
C GLY A 330 -2.97 -6.34 -14.27
N THR A 331 -1.94 -5.54 -14.50
CA THR A 331 -2.09 -4.16 -14.96
C THR A 331 -1.55 -3.98 -16.38
N ILE A 332 -1.74 -2.79 -16.95
CA ILE A 332 -1.12 -2.43 -18.23
C ILE A 332 0.41 -2.54 -18.20
N MET A 333 1.02 -2.55 -17.01
CA MET A 333 2.47 -2.68 -16.81
C MET A 333 2.94 -4.14 -16.79
N THR A 334 2.04 -5.11 -16.68
CA THR A 334 2.37 -6.54 -16.66
C THR A 334 3.12 -6.94 -17.92
N ASN A 335 4.21 -7.67 -17.78
CA ASN A 335 5.06 -8.09 -18.89
C ASN A 335 4.30 -8.96 -19.90
N LYS A 336 4.52 -8.75 -21.19
CA LYS A 336 3.87 -9.54 -22.23
C LYS A 336 4.25 -11.02 -22.16
N GLY A 337 5.43 -11.33 -21.64
CA GLY A 337 5.88 -12.72 -21.42
C GLY A 337 5.00 -13.47 -20.44
N LEU A 338 4.53 -12.83 -19.38
CA LEU A 338 3.58 -13.44 -18.44
C LEU A 338 2.28 -13.83 -19.16
N GLU A 339 1.70 -12.91 -19.92
CA GLU A 339 0.48 -13.18 -20.69
C GLU A 339 0.63 -14.37 -21.65
N ILE A 340 1.75 -14.43 -22.40
CA ILE A 340 2.02 -15.53 -23.34
C ILE A 340 2.17 -16.86 -22.58
N SER A 341 2.86 -16.85 -21.45
CA SER A 341 3.09 -18.08 -20.67
C SER A 341 1.80 -18.59 -20.02
N LEU A 342 0.97 -17.69 -19.49
CA LEU A 342 -0.35 -18.03 -18.95
C LEU A 342 -1.29 -18.56 -20.05
N THR A 343 -1.31 -17.93 -21.23
CA THR A 343 -2.13 -18.39 -22.36
C THR A 343 -1.76 -19.83 -22.77
N LYS A 344 -0.46 -20.18 -22.77
CA LYS A 344 -0.03 -21.56 -23.04
C LYS A 344 -0.53 -22.56 -22.00
N MET A 345 -0.77 -22.12 -20.78
CA MET A 345 -1.35 -22.93 -19.70
C MET A 345 -2.89 -22.97 -19.75
N GLY A 346 -3.52 -22.20 -20.63
CA GLY A 346 -4.99 -22.06 -20.66
C GLY A 346 -5.53 -21.12 -19.58
N VAL A 347 -4.69 -20.21 -19.05
CA VAL A 347 -5.01 -19.24 -18.04
C VAL A 347 -5.16 -17.87 -18.68
N ASP A 348 -6.28 -17.19 -18.42
CA ASP A 348 -6.53 -15.85 -18.92
C ASP A 348 -5.79 -14.79 -18.11
N LEU A 349 -5.29 -13.74 -18.76
CA LEU A 349 -4.81 -12.52 -18.13
C LEU A 349 -5.68 -11.34 -18.53
N ILE A 350 -6.34 -10.74 -17.56
CA ILE A 350 -7.08 -9.48 -17.73
C ILE A 350 -6.22 -8.33 -17.21
N ARG A 351 -6.14 -7.24 -17.99
CA ARG A 351 -5.36 -6.06 -17.64
C ARG A 351 -6.26 -4.93 -17.18
N THR A 352 -5.85 -4.26 -16.10
CA THR A 352 -6.47 -3.04 -15.59
C THR A 352 -5.52 -1.85 -15.72
N ASP A 353 -5.98 -0.66 -15.37
CA ASP A 353 -5.11 0.47 -15.10
C ASP A 353 -4.20 0.16 -13.89
N VAL A 354 -3.07 0.90 -13.78
CA VAL A 354 -2.14 0.77 -12.67
C VAL A 354 -2.81 1.20 -11.36
N GLY A 355 -2.66 0.39 -10.34
CA GLY A 355 -3.18 0.62 -8.99
C GLY A 355 -3.88 -0.61 -8.43
N ASP A 356 -3.53 -0.97 -7.22
CA ASP A 356 -4.07 -2.12 -6.49
C ASP A 356 -5.61 -2.13 -6.40
N ARG A 357 -6.22 -0.95 -6.31
CA ARG A 357 -7.68 -0.79 -6.30
C ARG A 357 -8.33 -1.29 -7.59
N HIS A 358 -7.73 -0.98 -8.76
CA HIS A 358 -8.26 -1.44 -10.05
C HIS A 358 -8.12 -2.95 -10.20
N VAL A 359 -7.01 -3.52 -9.72
CA VAL A 359 -6.80 -4.96 -9.69
C VAL A 359 -7.83 -5.64 -8.79
N LEU A 360 -8.01 -5.15 -7.56
CA LEU A 360 -8.98 -5.68 -6.60
C LEU A 360 -10.42 -5.63 -7.15
N GLN A 361 -10.84 -4.47 -7.64
CA GLN A 361 -12.18 -4.30 -8.23
C GLN A 361 -12.41 -5.29 -9.37
N LYS A 362 -11.42 -5.49 -10.25
CA LYS A 362 -11.55 -6.41 -11.36
C LYS A 362 -11.59 -7.88 -10.92
N LEU A 363 -10.85 -8.24 -9.87
CA LEU A 363 -10.92 -9.58 -9.26
C LEU A 363 -12.33 -9.85 -8.72
N GLU A 364 -12.92 -8.87 -8.02
CA GLU A 364 -14.29 -8.98 -7.49
C GLU A 364 -15.33 -9.08 -8.60
N GLU A 365 -15.24 -8.24 -9.65
CA GLU A 365 -16.14 -8.28 -10.81
C GLU A 365 -16.12 -9.65 -11.51
N LEU A 366 -14.96 -10.27 -11.62
CA LEU A 366 -14.76 -11.56 -12.29
C LEU A 366 -14.96 -12.77 -11.36
N ASN A 367 -15.09 -12.53 -10.06
CA ASN A 367 -15.00 -13.56 -9.01
C ASN A 367 -13.74 -14.41 -9.15
N TRP A 368 -12.62 -13.73 -9.39
CA TRP A 368 -11.28 -14.32 -9.44
C TRP A 368 -10.52 -13.98 -8.16
N ASP A 369 -9.52 -14.77 -7.81
CA ASP A 369 -8.86 -14.69 -6.53
C ASP A 369 -7.38 -14.27 -6.58
N LEU A 370 -6.73 -14.30 -7.75
CA LEU A 370 -5.31 -13.98 -7.90
C LEU A 370 -5.10 -12.81 -8.85
N GLY A 371 -4.37 -11.81 -8.41
CA GLY A 371 -3.95 -10.69 -9.25
C GLY A 371 -2.81 -9.90 -8.61
N GLY A 372 -2.30 -8.92 -9.34
CA GLY A 372 -1.25 -8.06 -8.79
C GLY A 372 -0.54 -7.20 -9.83
N GLU A 373 0.54 -6.61 -9.38
CA GLU A 373 1.36 -5.68 -10.14
C GLU A 373 2.81 -6.15 -10.22
N GLN A 374 3.51 -5.78 -11.29
CA GLN A 374 4.94 -6.00 -11.44
C GLN A 374 5.76 -5.45 -10.26
N SER A 375 5.26 -4.40 -9.60
CA SER A 375 5.88 -3.79 -8.40
C SER A 375 5.90 -4.70 -7.17
N GLY A 376 5.31 -5.90 -7.25
CA GLY A 376 5.26 -6.86 -6.15
C GLY A 376 4.03 -6.70 -5.23
N HIS A 377 3.05 -5.89 -5.59
CA HIS A 377 1.76 -5.86 -4.89
C HIS A 377 0.90 -7.02 -5.37
N ILE A 378 0.82 -8.08 -4.58
CA ILE A 378 0.11 -9.33 -4.91
C ILE A 378 -1.15 -9.44 -4.07
N ILE A 379 -2.27 -9.70 -4.73
CA ILE A 379 -3.58 -9.90 -4.11
C ILE A 379 -3.98 -11.36 -4.29
N SER A 380 -4.29 -12.04 -3.20
CA SER A 380 -4.75 -13.43 -3.15
C SER A 380 -6.00 -13.51 -2.28
N LEU A 381 -7.18 -13.30 -2.90
CA LEU A 381 -8.46 -13.13 -2.21
C LEU A 381 -8.94 -14.40 -1.48
N ASP A 382 -8.37 -15.56 -1.79
CA ASP A 382 -8.57 -16.79 -1.02
C ASP A 382 -7.91 -16.75 0.38
N SER A 383 -7.10 -15.73 0.65
CA SER A 383 -6.33 -15.63 1.90
C SER A 383 -6.39 -14.26 2.56
N SER A 384 -6.48 -13.17 1.80
CA SER A 384 -6.48 -11.80 2.34
C SER A 384 -7.38 -10.89 1.52
N ASN A 385 -8.04 -9.92 2.17
CA ASN A 385 -8.90 -8.92 1.52
C ASN A 385 -8.12 -7.76 0.89
N SER A 386 -6.80 -7.77 0.98
CA SER A 386 -5.89 -6.76 0.41
C SER A 386 -4.58 -7.41 -0.02
N GLY A 387 -3.74 -6.69 -0.76
CA GLY A 387 -2.38 -7.15 -1.01
C GLY A 387 -1.60 -7.30 0.30
N ASP A 388 -0.96 -8.45 0.46
CA ASP A 388 -0.20 -8.81 1.66
C ASP A 388 1.11 -9.49 1.25
N ALA A 389 2.20 -8.76 1.47
CA ALA A 389 3.52 -9.23 1.04
C ALA A 389 4.01 -10.46 1.80
N ILE A 390 3.65 -10.61 3.10
CA ILE A 390 4.03 -11.77 3.90
C ILE A 390 3.26 -13.00 3.44
N ILE A 391 1.96 -12.89 3.22
CA ILE A 391 1.13 -13.99 2.72
C ILE A 391 1.55 -14.38 1.30
N ALA A 392 1.79 -13.40 0.43
CA ALA A 392 2.27 -13.68 -0.92
C ALA A 392 3.63 -14.41 -0.92
N ALA A 393 4.53 -14.05 0.01
CA ALA A 393 5.79 -14.76 0.18
C ALA A 393 5.57 -16.20 0.68
N ILE A 394 4.70 -16.42 1.64
CA ILE A 394 4.36 -17.78 2.13
C ILE A 394 3.84 -18.63 0.98
N LYS A 395 2.87 -18.13 0.21
CA LYS A 395 2.28 -18.86 -0.92
C LYS A 395 3.29 -19.16 -2.02
N PHE A 396 4.18 -18.20 -2.33
CA PHE A 396 5.25 -18.43 -3.29
C PHE A 396 6.21 -19.52 -2.84
N LEU A 397 6.64 -19.49 -1.57
CA LEU A 397 7.50 -20.53 -1.01
C LEU A 397 6.79 -21.89 -0.91
N GLU A 398 5.50 -21.90 -0.59
CA GLU A 398 4.67 -23.10 -0.60
C GLU A 398 4.63 -23.73 -2.00
N ALA A 399 4.35 -22.93 -3.02
CA ALA A 399 4.34 -23.37 -4.42
C ALA A 399 5.72 -23.89 -4.86
N TYR A 400 6.79 -23.19 -4.46
CA TYR A 400 8.16 -23.63 -4.75
C TYR A 400 8.50 -24.97 -4.11
N VAL A 401 8.30 -25.10 -2.80
CA VAL A 401 8.60 -26.35 -2.07
C VAL A 401 7.80 -27.53 -2.62
N CYS A 402 6.53 -27.31 -2.96
CA CYS A 402 5.66 -28.36 -3.48
C CYS A 402 5.93 -28.72 -4.93
N SER A 403 6.59 -27.86 -5.70
CA SER A 403 6.93 -28.13 -7.11
C SER A 403 8.05 -29.17 -7.25
N ASP A 404 8.88 -29.32 -6.21
CA ASP A 404 10.10 -30.15 -6.23
C ASP A 404 11.06 -29.82 -7.41
N LEU A 405 10.98 -28.58 -7.91
CA LEU A 405 11.76 -28.09 -9.05
C LEU A 405 12.74 -26.98 -8.60
N PRO A 406 13.97 -26.93 -9.16
CA PRO A 406 14.81 -25.75 -9.02
C PRO A 406 14.10 -24.50 -9.54
N MET A 407 14.34 -23.33 -8.94
CA MET A 407 13.68 -22.07 -9.33
C MET A 407 13.84 -21.76 -10.82
N LYS A 408 15.03 -22.01 -11.38
CA LYS A 408 15.29 -21.85 -12.82
C LYS A 408 14.32 -22.66 -13.69
N ASP A 409 14.04 -23.90 -13.30
CA ASP A 409 13.17 -24.78 -14.10
C ASP A 409 11.68 -24.45 -13.87
N LEU A 410 11.34 -24.00 -12.67
CA LEU A 410 10.01 -23.51 -12.34
C LEU A 410 9.64 -22.28 -13.20
N LEU A 411 10.58 -21.36 -13.41
CA LEU A 411 10.40 -20.13 -14.19
C LEU A 411 10.75 -20.27 -15.68
N ASN A 412 11.36 -21.38 -16.11
CA ASN A 412 11.83 -21.55 -17.50
C ASN A 412 10.75 -21.25 -18.58
N PRO A 413 9.45 -21.55 -18.37
CA PRO A 413 8.42 -21.21 -19.36
C PRO A 413 8.12 -19.70 -19.44
N LEU A 414 8.50 -18.91 -18.44
CA LEU A 414 8.28 -17.47 -18.40
C LEU A 414 9.42 -16.72 -19.11
N VAL A 415 9.22 -16.36 -20.36
CA VAL A 415 10.19 -15.56 -21.12
C VAL A 415 9.80 -14.09 -21.04
N LYS A 416 10.51 -13.31 -20.23
CA LYS A 416 10.28 -11.86 -20.10
C LYS A 416 10.72 -11.12 -21.36
N TYR A 417 9.85 -10.25 -21.84
CA TYR A 417 10.17 -9.32 -22.91
C TYR A 417 10.80 -8.04 -22.37
N PRO A 418 11.78 -7.44 -23.07
CA PRO A 418 12.34 -6.14 -22.68
C PRO A 418 11.24 -5.09 -22.56
N GLN A 419 11.23 -4.38 -21.46
CA GLN A 419 10.25 -3.34 -21.14
C GLN A 419 10.95 -2.07 -20.69
N ILE A 420 10.59 -0.93 -21.26
CA ILE A 420 11.19 0.36 -20.93
C ILE A 420 10.06 1.32 -20.53
N LEU A 421 10.18 1.91 -19.36
CA LEU A 421 9.31 2.98 -18.90
C LEU A 421 9.98 4.34 -19.17
N VAL A 422 9.37 5.17 -20.02
CA VAL A 422 9.86 6.51 -20.33
C VAL A 422 8.88 7.54 -19.80
N ASN A 423 9.32 8.33 -18.82
CA ASN A 423 8.53 9.42 -18.27
C ASN A 423 8.83 10.75 -19.02
N LEU A 424 7.84 11.26 -19.74
CA LEU A 424 7.93 12.54 -20.43
C LEU A 424 7.19 13.63 -19.64
N LYS A 425 7.90 14.74 -19.36
CA LYS A 425 7.26 15.92 -18.77
C LYS A 425 6.59 16.73 -19.86
N THR A 426 5.31 17.00 -19.73
CA THR A 426 4.53 17.80 -20.66
C THR A 426 3.44 18.57 -19.94
N ASP A 427 3.14 19.79 -20.43
CA ASP A 427 2.08 20.62 -19.89
C ASP A 427 0.68 20.21 -20.41
N ASN A 428 0.63 19.39 -21.48
CA ASN A 428 -0.63 18.94 -22.07
C ASN A 428 -0.53 17.49 -22.59
N PRO A 429 -0.62 16.49 -21.68
CA PRO A 429 -0.50 15.07 -22.03
C PRO A 429 -1.59 14.60 -23.01
N GLU A 430 -2.82 15.08 -22.87
CA GLU A 430 -3.91 14.69 -23.76
C GLU A 430 -3.70 15.09 -25.21
N LYS A 431 -3.12 16.28 -25.46
CA LYS A 431 -2.81 16.75 -26.82
C LYS A 431 -1.79 15.84 -27.50
N ILE A 432 -0.79 15.37 -26.74
CA ILE A 432 0.23 14.44 -27.24
C ILE A 432 -0.41 13.10 -27.57
N LEU A 433 -1.14 12.49 -26.63
CA LEU A 433 -1.79 11.18 -26.80
C LEU A 433 -2.81 11.17 -27.96
N LYS A 434 -3.50 12.30 -28.21
CA LYS A 434 -4.46 12.43 -29.30
C LYS A 434 -3.81 12.77 -30.65
N SER A 435 -2.51 13.12 -30.69
CA SER A 435 -1.84 13.53 -31.93
C SER A 435 -1.66 12.35 -32.91
N LYS A 436 -1.86 12.62 -34.21
CA LYS A 436 -1.67 11.61 -35.25
C LYS A 436 -0.23 11.07 -35.33
N SER A 437 0.75 11.95 -35.03
CA SER A 437 2.17 11.58 -35.02
C SER A 437 2.50 10.59 -33.88
N PHE A 438 1.96 10.83 -32.67
CA PHE A 438 2.15 9.92 -31.55
C PHE A 438 1.51 8.57 -31.81
N LYS A 439 0.26 8.55 -32.28
CA LYS A 439 -0.45 7.29 -32.62
C LYS A 439 0.29 6.48 -33.70
N LYS A 440 0.92 7.15 -34.69
CA LYS A 440 1.72 6.48 -35.73
C LYS A 440 3.05 5.93 -35.20
N LEU A 441 3.59 6.48 -34.11
CA LEU A 441 4.83 5.99 -33.47
C LEU A 441 4.60 4.79 -32.56
N VAL A 442 3.40 4.68 -32.00
CA VAL A 442 3.05 3.61 -31.05
C VAL A 442 2.44 2.37 -31.74
N ASN A 443 1.86 2.56 -32.95
CA ASN A 443 1.39 1.47 -33.81
C ASN A 443 2.49 1.08 -34.82
#